data_d84274007ca0b6b40dafe38d37c7114c
#
_entry.id   d84274007ca0b6b40dafe38d37c7114c
#
_cell.length_a   1.000
_cell.length_b   1.000
_cell.length_c   1.000
_cell.angle_alpha   90.00
_cell.angle_beta   90.00
_cell.angle_gamma   90.00
#
_symmetry.space_group_name_H-M   'P 1'
#
loop_
_entity.id
_entity.type
_entity.pdbx_description
1 polymer ?
#
loop_
_entity_poly.entity_id
_entity_poly.type
_entity_poly.pdbx_seq_one_letter_code
_entity_poly.pdbx_strand_id
1 'polypeptide(L)'
;MTAGYDEHASQRWVVEPIKESVRSPFARDRARVLHSAGLRRLAAKTQVMVAGHDDFLRTRLTHTLEVAQIARELGDALGCDPDVVEVAGLAHDLGHPPFGHNGEETLDRIADRIGGFEGNAQSLRVLTR
;
A
#
# COMPACT_ATOMS: atom_id res chain seq x y z
N MET A 1 7.29 22.29 6.77
CA MET A 1 6.34 21.28 7.32
C MET A 1 5.01 21.53 6.65
N THR A 2 4.41 20.53 6.07
CA THR A 2 3.09 20.62 5.43
C THR A 2 2.06 20.90 6.54
N ALA A 3 1.12 21.80 6.30
CA ALA A 3 0.11 22.19 7.29
C ALA A 3 -0.69 20.95 7.74
N GLY A 4 -0.76 20.71 9.05
CA GLY A 4 -1.53 19.61 9.64
C GLY A 4 -0.74 18.42 10.16
N TYR A 5 0.60 18.38 9.97
CA TYR A 5 1.45 17.30 10.46
C TYR A 5 2.47 17.84 11.46
N ASP A 6 2.45 17.30 12.68
CA ASP A 6 3.37 17.63 13.77
C ASP A 6 4.60 16.69 13.81
N GLU A 7 5.47 16.87 14.80
CA GLU A 7 6.63 16.00 14.99
C GLU A 7 6.22 14.55 15.25
N HIS A 8 5.08 14.33 15.93
CA HIS A 8 4.59 12.99 16.22
C HIS A 8 4.20 12.24 14.94
N ALA A 9 3.60 12.92 13.96
CA ALA A 9 3.23 12.33 12.67
C ALA A 9 4.45 11.83 11.87
N SER A 10 5.63 12.40 12.10
CA SER A 10 6.89 12.00 11.45
C SER A 10 7.73 11.01 12.24
N GLN A 11 7.32 10.66 13.48
CA GLN A 11 8.04 9.68 14.30
C GLN A 11 8.03 8.30 13.65
N ARG A 12 9.15 7.62 13.82
CA ARG A 12 9.33 6.27 13.28
C ARG A 12 8.84 5.22 14.26
N TRP A 13 8.13 4.22 13.76
CA TRP A 13 7.76 3.02 14.53
C TRP A 13 8.99 2.29 15.06
N VAL A 14 10.01 2.17 14.20
CA VAL A 14 11.33 1.68 14.58
C VAL A 14 12.33 2.83 14.49
N VAL A 15 13.10 3.04 15.56
CA VAL A 15 14.11 4.11 15.59
C VAL A 15 15.14 3.88 14.49
N GLU A 16 15.32 4.87 13.64
CA GLU A 16 16.30 4.86 12.56
C GLU A 16 17.47 5.81 12.90
N PRO A 17 18.69 5.49 12.44
CA PRO A 17 19.79 6.44 12.48
C PRO A 17 19.42 7.73 11.76
N ILE A 18 19.83 8.86 12.33
CA ILE A 18 19.65 10.16 11.71
C ILE A 18 20.37 10.13 10.36
N LYS A 19 19.61 10.34 9.30
CA LYS A 19 20.13 10.45 7.93
C LYS A 19 20.00 11.90 7.48
N GLU A 20 21.10 12.50 7.11
CA GLU A 20 21.07 13.75 6.37
C GLU A 20 20.42 13.46 5.00
N SER A 21 19.21 13.93 4.81
CA SER A 21 18.44 13.71 3.58
C SER A 21 17.64 14.97 3.25
N VAL A 22 17.69 15.35 2.00
CA VAL A 22 16.84 16.42 1.45
C VAL A 22 15.36 16.01 1.41
N ARG A 23 15.07 14.70 1.48
CA ARG A 23 13.70 14.16 1.40
C ARG A 23 13.02 14.24 2.76
N SER A 24 11.74 14.61 2.77
CA SER A 24 10.89 14.52 3.95
C SER A 24 10.79 13.07 4.45
N PRO A 25 10.40 12.84 5.73
CA PRO A 25 10.09 11.51 6.24
C PRO A 25 9.07 10.78 5.37
N PHE A 26 8.02 11.45 4.94
CA PHE A 26 6.94 10.89 4.12
C PHE A 26 7.42 10.53 2.71
N ALA A 27 8.22 11.38 2.06
CA ALA A 27 8.83 11.06 0.78
C ALA A 27 9.75 9.83 0.84
N ARG A 28 10.41 9.60 1.98
CA ARG A 28 11.23 8.39 2.19
C ARG A 28 10.36 7.14 2.31
N ASP A 29 9.24 7.21 3.02
CA ASP A 29 8.32 6.08 3.17
C ASP A 29 7.67 5.72 1.85
N ARG A 30 7.22 6.71 1.10
CA ARG A 30 6.72 6.52 -0.26
C ARG A 30 7.75 5.80 -1.14
N ALA A 31 9.00 6.23 -1.12
CA ALA A 31 10.06 5.59 -1.90
C ALA A 31 10.31 4.12 -1.45
N ARG A 32 10.25 3.83 -0.15
CA ARG A 32 10.39 2.46 0.38
C ARG A 32 9.29 1.55 -0.12
N VAL A 33 8.04 1.99 -0.05
CA VAL A 33 6.90 1.21 -0.54
C VAL A 33 7.01 1.01 -2.06
N LEU A 34 7.28 2.08 -2.81
CA LEU A 34 7.41 2.04 -4.27
C LEU A 34 8.48 1.04 -4.74
N HIS A 35 9.60 0.94 -4.02
CA HIS A 35 10.70 0.03 -4.35
C HIS A 35 10.63 -1.32 -3.63
N SER A 36 9.57 -1.59 -2.87
CA SER A 36 9.43 -2.83 -2.12
C SER A 36 9.16 -4.04 -3.02
N ALA A 37 9.60 -5.21 -2.57
CA ALA A 37 9.23 -6.48 -3.21
C ALA A 37 7.71 -6.75 -3.07
N GLY A 38 7.08 -6.24 -2.00
CA GLY A 38 5.64 -6.32 -1.78
C GLY A 38 4.85 -5.70 -2.92
N LEU A 39 5.19 -4.46 -3.29
CA LEU A 39 4.52 -3.77 -4.39
C LEU A 39 4.75 -4.49 -5.74
N ARG A 40 5.97 -4.93 -6.02
CA ARG A 40 6.27 -5.66 -7.26
C ARG A 40 5.48 -6.96 -7.40
N ARG A 41 5.21 -7.66 -6.30
CA ARG A 41 4.39 -8.89 -6.32
C ARG A 41 2.96 -8.66 -6.76
N LEU A 42 2.44 -7.45 -6.65
CA LEU A 42 1.10 -7.11 -7.14
C LEU A 42 0.98 -7.25 -8.67
N ALA A 43 2.08 -7.20 -9.41
CA ALA A 43 2.08 -7.46 -10.85
C ALA A 43 1.68 -8.91 -11.21
N ALA A 44 1.91 -9.86 -10.30
CA ALA A 44 1.54 -11.26 -10.48
C ALA A 44 0.14 -11.60 -9.93
N LYS A 45 -0.60 -10.60 -9.42
CA LYS A 45 -1.95 -10.77 -8.88
C LYS A 45 -2.96 -10.06 -9.78
N THR A 46 -3.93 -10.80 -10.29
CA THR A 46 -5.03 -10.24 -11.06
C THR A 46 -6.04 -9.58 -10.14
N GLN A 47 -6.63 -8.46 -10.57
CA GLN A 47 -7.64 -7.76 -9.77
C GLN A 47 -9.04 -8.30 -10.05
N VAL A 48 -9.45 -8.37 -11.30
CA VAL A 48 -10.75 -8.92 -11.72
C VAL A 48 -10.58 -9.54 -13.10
N MET A 49 -11.06 -10.77 -13.27
CA MET A 49 -11.32 -11.35 -14.59
C MET A 49 -12.77 -11.04 -14.96
N VAL A 50 -12.99 -9.97 -15.73
CA VAL A 50 -14.27 -9.79 -16.42
C VAL A 50 -14.18 -10.52 -17.75
N ALA A 51 -14.79 -11.68 -17.83
CA ALA A 51 -14.85 -12.44 -19.08
C ALA A 51 -15.58 -11.60 -20.15
N GLY A 52 -14.86 -11.20 -21.19
CA GLY A 52 -15.43 -10.67 -22.43
C GLY A 52 -15.28 -9.17 -22.70
N HIS A 53 -14.59 -8.39 -21.89
CA HIS A 53 -14.52 -6.94 -22.10
C HIS A 53 -13.12 -6.29 -22.18
N ASP A 54 -12.04 -6.99 -21.84
CA ASP A 54 -10.71 -6.37 -21.92
C ASP A 54 -9.65 -7.36 -22.43
N ASP A 55 -8.97 -6.98 -23.50
CA ASP A 55 -7.76 -7.64 -24.00
C ASP A 55 -6.56 -7.49 -23.04
N PHE A 56 -6.70 -6.72 -21.97
CA PHE A 56 -5.67 -6.50 -20.96
C PHE A 56 -6.17 -6.87 -19.56
N LEU A 57 -5.58 -7.94 -19.01
CA LEU A 57 -5.74 -8.30 -17.62
C LEU A 57 -5.17 -7.16 -16.74
N ARG A 58 -6.04 -6.44 -16.05
CA ARG A 58 -5.64 -5.42 -15.09
C ARG A 58 -5.04 -6.10 -13.87
N THR A 59 -3.74 -5.92 -13.66
CA THR A 59 -3.07 -6.40 -12.45
C THR A 59 -3.36 -5.49 -11.27
N ARG A 60 -3.21 -6.02 -10.05
CA ARG A 60 -3.31 -5.20 -8.84
C ARG A 60 -2.26 -4.11 -8.80
N LEU A 61 -1.07 -4.32 -9.40
CA LEU A 61 -0.05 -3.29 -9.49
C LEU A 61 -0.53 -2.09 -10.31
N THR A 62 -1.10 -2.31 -11.50
CA THR A 62 -1.63 -1.22 -12.33
C THR A 62 -2.72 -0.45 -11.60
N HIS A 63 -3.66 -1.17 -10.98
CA HIS A 63 -4.71 -0.55 -10.17
C HIS A 63 -4.14 0.28 -9.02
N THR A 64 -3.20 -0.27 -8.27
CA THR A 64 -2.57 0.40 -7.13
C THR A 64 -1.85 1.69 -7.55
N LEU A 65 -1.17 1.68 -8.70
CA LEU A 65 -0.50 2.88 -9.23
C LEU A 65 -1.52 3.97 -9.64
N GLU A 66 -2.62 3.59 -10.27
CA GLU A 66 -3.70 4.53 -10.61
C GLU A 66 -4.37 5.12 -9.35
N VAL A 67 -4.69 4.27 -8.37
CA VAL A 67 -5.22 4.72 -7.07
C VAL A 67 -4.27 5.70 -6.40
N ALA A 68 -2.98 5.39 -6.37
CA ALA A 68 -1.97 6.26 -5.75
C ALA A 68 -1.89 7.63 -6.44
N GLN A 69 -1.94 7.67 -7.77
CA GLN A 69 -1.94 8.92 -8.53
C GLN A 69 -3.17 9.78 -8.23
N ILE A 70 -4.36 9.19 -8.32
CA ILE A 70 -5.62 9.91 -8.05
C ILE A 70 -5.67 10.39 -6.60
N ALA A 71 -5.24 9.53 -5.66
CA ALA A 71 -5.20 9.87 -4.25
C ALA A 71 -4.24 11.04 -3.98
N ARG A 72 -3.07 11.06 -4.63
CA ARG A 72 -2.11 12.17 -4.52
C ARG A 72 -2.73 13.51 -4.98
N GLU A 73 -3.36 13.52 -6.16
CA GLU A 73 -3.99 14.72 -6.72
C GLU A 73 -5.12 15.23 -5.84
N LEU A 74 -5.97 14.32 -5.37
CA LEU A 74 -7.08 14.66 -4.47
C LEU A 74 -6.57 15.15 -3.11
N GLY A 75 -5.57 14.47 -2.55
CA GLY A 75 -4.97 14.85 -1.28
C GLY A 75 -4.32 16.23 -1.31
N ASP A 76 -3.61 16.56 -2.38
CA ASP A 76 -3.02 17.88 -2.59
C ASP A 76 -4.11 18.96 -2.66
N ALA A 77 -5.18 18.72 -3.42
CA ALA A 77 -6.32 19.64 -3.51
C ALA A 77 -7.04 19.85 -2.16
N LEU A 78 -7.00 18.89 -1.26
CA LEU A 78 -7.59 18.95 0.08
C LEU A 78 -6.62 19.48 1.16
N GLY A 79 -5.38 19.82 0.78
CA GLY A 79 -4.35 20.33 1.70
C GLY A 79 -3.65 19.25 2.53
N CYS A 80 -3.77 17.98 2.15
CA CYS A 80 -2.99 16.89 2.74
C CYS A 80 -1.55 16.90 2.23
N ASP A 81 -0.64 16.22 2.95
CA ASP A 81 0.68 15.93 2.39
C ASP A 81 0.55 14.91 1.25
N PRO A 82 0.92 15.27 0.00
CA PRO A 82 0.72 14.40 -1.14
C PRO A 82 1.52 13.10 -1.08
N ASP A 83 2.67 13.07 -0.40
CA ASP A 83 3.46 11.85 -0.23
C ASP A 83 2.80 10.88 0.76
N VAL A 84 2.10 11.40 1.79
CA VAL A 84 1.32 10.56 2.73
C VAL A 84 0.15 9.89 2.02
N VAL A 85 -0.59 10.66 1.22
CA VAL A 85 -1.78 10.12 0.53
C VAL A 85 -1.37 9.16 -0.58
N GLU A 86 -0.32 9.48 -1.33
CA GLU A 86 0.22 8.57 -2.35
C GLU A 86 0.71 7.25 -1.75
N VAL A 87 1.46 7.28 -0.62
CA VAL A 87 1.93 6.03 0.00
C VAL A 87 0.79 5.19 0.53
N ALA A 88 -0.27 5.80 1.05
CA ALA A 88 -1.47 5.07 1.46
C ALA A 88 -2.11 4.36 0.26
N GLY A 89 -2.23 5.04 -0.88
CA GLY A 89 -2.68 4.46 -2.13
C GLY A 89 -1.81 3.31 -2.63
N LEU A 90 -0.47 3.45 -2.56
CA LEU A 90 0.47 2.39 -2.93
C LEU A 90 0.40 1.17 -1.99
N ALA A 91 0.05 1.38 -0.75
CA ALA A 91 0.12 0.36 0.29
C ALA A 91 -1.18 -0.43 0.49
N HIS A 92 -2.33 0.07 0.00
CA HIS A 92 -3.63 -0.47 0.36
C HIS A 92 -3.80 -1.97 0.04
N ASP A 93 -3.19 -2.46 -1.03
CA ASP A 93 -3.32 -3.84 -1.53
C ASP A 93 -2.10 -4.74 -1.27
N LEU A 94 -1.07 -4.26 -0.54
CA LEU A 94 0.19 -5.00 -0.34
C LEU A 94 -0.01 -6.39 0.26
N GLY A 95 -0.95 -6.54 1.18
CA GLY A 95 -1.26 -7.78 1.87
C GLY A 95 -2.31 -8.64 1.18
N HIS A 96 -2.85 -8.18 0.05
CA HIS A 96 -3.91 -8.93 -0.63
C HIS A 96 -3.39 -10.26 -1.17
N PRO A 97 -4.08 -11.40 -0.93
CA PRO A 97 -3.63 -12.71 -1.37
C PRO A 97 -3.86 -12.93 -2.87
N PRO A 98 -3.20 -13.92 -3.48
CA PRO A 98 -3.57 -14.38 -4.82
C PRO A 98 -5.00 -14.96 -4.82
N PHE A 99 -5.64 -14.94 -5.97
CA PHE A 99 -7.01 -15.43 -6.21
C PHE A 99 -8.12 -14.63 -5.50
N GLY A 100 -7.85 -13.36 -5.16
CA GLY A 100 -8.84 -12.43 -4.62
C GLY A 100 -9.52 -12.94 -3.33
N HIS A 101 -10.82 -12.70 -3.22
CA HIS A 101 -11.59 -13.10 -2.03
C HIS A 101 -11.65 -14.62 -1.81
N ASN A 102 -11.61 -15.43 -2.88
CA ASN A 102 -11.55 -16.89 -2.72
C ASN A 102 -10.25 -17.34 -2.05
N GLY A 103 -9.14 -16.70 -2.40
CA GLY A 103 -7.84 -16.93 -1.76
C GLY A 103 -7.83 -16.47 -0.30
N GLU A 104 -8.42 -15.32 -0.02
CA GLU A 104 -8.54 -14.77 1.33
C GLU A 104 -9.35 -15.69 2.23
N GLU A 105 -10.54 -16.09 1.80
CA GLU A 105 -11.40 -17.03 2.55
C GLU A 105 -10.71 -18.38 2.82
N THR A 106 -9.95 -18.87 1.83
CA THR A 106 -9.22 -20.12 1.99
C THR A 106 -8.08 -19.97 3.00
N LEU A 107 -7.33 -18.88 2.94
CA LEU A 107 -6.27 -18.60 3.90
C LEU A 107 -6.81 -18.36 5.30
N ASP A 108 -7.93 -17.67 5.44
CA ASP A 108 -8.58 -17.45 6.73
C ASP A 108 -8.96 -18.76 7.41
N ARG A 109 -9.59 -19.68 6.68
CA ARG A 109 -9.91 -21.03 7.19
C ARG A 109 -8.69 -21.83 7.61
N ILE A 110 -7.59 -21.77 6.83
CA ILE A 110 -6.34 -22.48 7.15
C ILE A 110 -5.67 -21.87 8.38
N ALA A 111 -5.73 -20.55 8.50
CA ALA A 111 -5.08 -19.78 9.55
C ALA A 111 -5.94 -19.65 10.83
N ASP A 112 -7.14 -20.23 10.90
CA ASP A 112 -8.08 -20.10 12.02
C ASP A 112 -7.42 -20.31 13.40
N ARG A 113 -6.55 -21.32 13.52
CA ARG A 113 -5.83 -21.65 14.77
C ARG A 113 -4.81 -20.60 15.21
N ILE A 114 -4.43 -19.67 14.34
CA ILE A 114 -3.43 -18.62 14.60
C ILE A 114 -4.04 -17.21 14.50
N GLY A 115 -5.36 -17.10 14.49
CA GLY A 115 -6.09 -15.83 14.48
C GLY A 115 -6.62 -15.40 13.12
N GLY A 116 -6.66 -16.30 12.12
CA GLY A 116 -7.23 -16.05 10.82
C GLY A 116 -6.31 -15.26 9.87
N PHE A 117 -6.84 -14.96 8.70
CA PHE A 117 -6.19 -14.14 7.68
C PHE A 117 -7.16 -13.08 7.13
N GLU A 118 -6.71 -11.84 7.06
CA GLU A 118 -7.45 -10.73 6.47
C GLU A 118 -6.46 -9.82 5.71
N GLY A 119 -6.80 -9.48 4.45
CA GLY A 119 -5.90 -8.78 3.52
C GLY A 119 -5.45 -7.41 3.99
N ASN A 120 -6.34 -6.61 4.60
CA ASN A 120 -5.98 -5.28 5.10
C ASN A 120 -5.08 -5.36 6.34
N ALA A 121 -5.37 -6.29 7.25
CA ALA A 121 -4.51 -6.56 8.40
C ALA A 121 -3.12 -7.02 7.94
N GLN A 122 -3.05 -7.81 6.87
CA GLN A 122 -1.78 -8.21 6.28
C GLN A 122 -1.05 -7.04 5.60
N SER A 123 -1.76 -6.11 4.95
CA SER A 123 -1.16 -4.88 4.42
C SER A 123 -0.48 -4.07 5.53
N LEU A 124 -1.14 -3.90 6.67
CA LEU A 124 -0.56 -3.23 7.83
C LEU A 124 0.67 -3.97 8.36
N ARG A 125 0.63 -5.30 8.46
CA ARG A 125 1.79 -6.09 8.89
C ARG A 125 3.00 -5.95 7.97
N VAL A 126 2.79 -5.89 6.66
CA VAL A 126 3.88 -5.70 5.68
C VAL A 126 4.54 -4.33 5.83
N LEU A 127 3.80 -3.32 6.25
CA LEU A 127 4.31 -1.96 6.46
C LEU A 127 5.05 -1.78 7.80
N THR A 128 4.65 -2.54 8.83
CA THR A 128 5.09 -2.32 10.21
C THR A 128 6.10 -3.35 10.73
N ARG A 129 6.41 -4.38 9.95
CA ARG A 129 7.35 -5.46 10.29
C ARG A 129 8.39 -5.67 9.20
#